data_e530ee9dc515a5ee2f93c07bd4957779
#
_entry.id   e530ee9dc515a5ee2f93c07bd4957779
#
_cell.length_a   1.000
_cell.length_b   1.000
_cell.length_c   1.000
_cell.angle_alpha   90.00
_cell.angle_beta   90.00
_cell.angle_gamma   90.00
#
_symmetry.space_group_name_H-M   'P 1'
#
loop_
_entity.id
_entity.type
_entity.pdbx_description
1 polymer ?
#
loop_
_entity_poly.entity_id
_entity_poly.type
_entity_poly.pdbx_seq_one_letter_code
_entity_poly.pdbx_strand_id
1 'polypeptide(L)'
;MVGRGSGLAAWDEAVAEWGSRNATSWSTSVLDRVTDLGGTGYLAVAVTFVASYDLIRHRNPNVVLFLFVVLAGVVLTNNGLKWLVDRERPPVRHLVATSGSSFPSGHSAAAAATSFAIALVVARDWSRRGRAVAAGVAALIAVAVAASRALLGVHWLTDVVAGTAVGWGWFLLSALVFGGRLQRLGDPAARAGAARRGTP
;
A
#
# COMPACT_ATOMS: atom_id res chain seq x y z
N MET A 1 -34.38 19.33 -3.37
CA MET A 1 -33.55 18.99 -4.55
C MET A 1 -32.13 19.36 -4.17
N VAL A 2 -31.32 18.41 -3.72
CA VAL A 2 -29.88 18.64 -3.49
C VAL A 2 -29.25 18.65 -4.88
N GLY A 3 -28.63 19.77 -5.25
CA GLY A 3 -27.98 19.90 -6.55
C GLY A 3 -26.95 18.80 -6.71
N ARG A 4 -27.05 18.00 -7.78
CA ARG A 4 -26.03 17.01 -8.15
C ARG A 4 -24.73 17.77 -8.31
N GLY A 5 -23.74 17.43 -7.49
CA GLY A 5 -22.40 17.99 -7.60
C GLY A 5 -21.88 17.82 -9.03
N SER A 6 -21.16 18.80 -9.54
CA SER A 6 -20.51 18.70 -10.84
C SER A 6 -19.05 18.22 -10.65
N GLY A 7 -18.49 17.51 -11.64
CA GLY A 7 -17.11 17.09 -11.61
C GLY A 7 -16.83 15.91 -10.67
N LEU A 8 -15.74 15.97 -9.89
CA LEU A 8 -15.28 14.87 -9.04
C LEU A 8 -16.29 14.49 -7.95
N ALA A 9 -17.07 15.45 -7.43
CA ALA A 9 -18.11 15.14 -6.43
C ALA A 9 -19.22 14.25 -6.99
N ALA A 10 -19.60 14.41 -8.26
CA ALA A 10 -20.58 13.54 -8.91
C ALA A 10 -20.06 12.09 -9.04
N TRP A 11 -18.78 11.91 -9.27
CA TRP A 11 -18.16 10.58 -9.31
C TRP A 11 -18.11 9.94 -7.93
N ASP A 12 -17.77 10.72 -6.89
CA ASP A 12 -17.78 10.27 -5.49
C ASP A 12 -19.16 9.71 -5.10
N GLU A 13 -20.22 10.51 -5.34
CA GLU A 13 -21.60 10.12 -5.05
C GLU A 13 -22.03 8.87 -5.86
N ALA A 14 -21.79 8.88 -7.18
CA ALA A 14 -22.18 7.80 -8.06
C ALA A 14 -21.56 6.44 -7.66
N VAL A 15 -20.26 6.42 -7.33
CA VAL A 15 -19.57 5.18 -6.95
C VAL A 15 -20.06 4.68 -5.59
N ALA A 16 -20.21 5.56 -4.59
CA ALA A 16 -20.68 5.19 -3.27
C ALA A 16 -22.12 4.64 -3.30
N GLU A 17 -23.02 5.32 -4.03
CA GLU A 17 -24.40 4.86 -4.21
C GLU A 17 -24.48 3.54 -4.99
N TRP A 18 -23.71 3.41 -6.07
CA TRP A 18 -23.70 2.18 -6.87
C TRP A 18 -23.24 0.98 -6.04
N GLY A 19 -22.16 1.12 -5.28
CA GLY A 19 -21.63 0.08 -4.41
C GLY A 19 -22.66 -0.34 -3.36
N SER A 20 -23.27 0.62 -2.67
CA SER A 20 -24.29 0.36 -1.64
C SER A 20 -25.57 -0.29 -2.19
N ARG A 21 -26.06 0.14 -3.37
CA ARG A 21 -27.29 -0.38 -3.99
C ARG A 21 -27.14 -1.77 -4.60
N ASN A 22 -25.96 -2.09 -5.15
CA ASN A 22 -25.71 -3.35 -5.84
C ASN A 22 -25.01 -4.40 -4.97
N ALA A 23 -24.84 -4.11 -3.67
CA ALA A 23 -24.23 -5.02 -2.74
C ALA A 23 -25.08 -6.28 -2.54
N THR A 24 -24.44 -7.44 -2.69
CA THR A 24 -24.96 -8.75 -2.30
C THR A 24 -24.13 -9.28 -1.13
N SER A 25 -24.63 -10.28 -0.41
CA SER A 25 -23.85 -10.93 0.66
C SER A 25 -22.54 -11.52 0.13
N TRP A 26 -22.56 -12.09 -1.06
CA TRP A 26 -21.37 -12.63 -1.70
C TRP A 26 -20.36 -11.53 -2.07
N SER A 27 -20.80 -10.49 -2.79
CA SER A 27 -19.89 -9.40 -3.19
C SER A 27 -19.31 -8.66 -1.98
N THR A 28 -20.12 -8.44 -0.95
CA THR A 28 -19.66 -7.84 0.31
C THR A 28 -18.58 -8.70 0.97
N SER A 29 -18.79 -10.03 1.08
CA SER A 29 -17.80 -10.93 1.67
C SER A 29 -16.49 -10.97 0.87
N VAL A 30 -16.56 -10.94 -0.46
CA VAL A 30 -15.36 -10.89 -1.32
C VAL A 30 -14.62 -9.57 -1.13
N LEU A 31 -15.31 -8.44 -1.20
CA LEU A 31 -14.72 -7.11 -1.03
C LEU A 31 -14.13 -6.92 0.37
N ASP A 32 -14.75 -7.48 1.40
CA ASP A 32 -14.26 -7.47 2.78
C ASP A 32 -12.94 -8.23 2.90
N ARG A 33 -12.83 -9.42 2.33
CA ARG A 33 -11.55 -10.16 2.28
C ARG A 33 -10.48 -9.45 1.46
N VAL A 34 -10.86 -8.81 0.36
CA VAL A 34 -9.92 -8.01 -0.45
C VAL A 34 -9.42 -6.81 0.34
N THR A 35 -10.30 -6.11 1.07
CA THR A 35 -9.90 -4.95 1.85
C THR A 35 -8.95 -5.31 3.00
N ASP A 36 -9.04 -6.52 3.57
CA ASP A 36 -8.14 -7.01 4.60
C ASP A 36 -6.66 -6.96 4.16
N LEU A 37 -6.39 -7.19 2.87
CA LEU A 37 -5.03 -7.06 2.31
C LEU A 37 -4.43 -5.66 2.47
N GLY A 38 -5.26 -4.63 2.68
CA GLY A 38 -4.83 -3.27 2.99
C GLY A 38 -4.87 -2.94 4.49
N GLY A 39 -5.35 -3.87 5.31
CA GLY A 39 -5.40 -3.72 6.76
C GLY A 39 -4.01 -3.69 7.38
N THR A 40 -3.77 -2.74 8.29
CA THR A 40 -2.44 -2.56 8.93
C THR A 40 -1.96 -3.85 9.61
N GLY A 41 -2.85 -4.63 10.22
CA GLY A 41 -2.50 -5.90 10.85
C GLY A 41 -1.99 -6.94 9.84
N TYR A 42 -2.70 -7.13 8.73
CA TYR A 42 -2.28 -8.05 7.65
C TYR A 42 -0.96 -7.61 7.04
N LEU A 43 -0.81 -6.32 6.78
CA LEU A 43 0.42 -5.77 6.21
C LEU A 43 1.60 -5.89 7.20
N ALA A 44 1.37 -5.72 8.50
CA ALA A 44 2.39 -5.92 9.51
C ALA A 44 2.89 -7.38 9.55
N VAL A 45 1.97 -8.34 9.46
CA VAL A 45 2.33 -9.76 9.35
C VAL A 45 3.14 -10.04 8.08
N ALA A 46 2.69 -9.54 6.93
CA ALA A 46 3.38 -9.72 5.65
C ALA A 46 4.79 -9.09 5.67
N VAL A 47 4.91 -7.87 6.18
CA VAL A 47 6.18 -7.16 6.35
C VAL A 47 7.12 -7.93 7.29
N THR A 48 6.61 -8.38 8.43
CA THR A 48 7.41 -9.17 9.39
C THR A 48 7.92 -10.46 8.76
N PHE A 49 7.07 -11.17 8.02
CA PHE A 49 7.47 -12.40 7.33
C PHE A 49 8.57 -12.15 6.31
N VAL A 50 8.40 -11.17 5.41
CA VAL A 50 9.38 -10.83 4.38
C VAL A 50 10.68 -10.30 5.00
N ALA A 51 10.59 -9.44 6.00
CA ALA A 51 11.76 -8.90 6.71
C ALA A 51 12.55 -10.00 7.43
N SER A 52 11.87 -10.91 8.11
CA SER A 52 12.49 -12.06 8.81
C SER A 52 13.15 -13.01 7.82
N TYR A 53 12.46 -13.36 6.73
CA TYR A 53 13.03 -14.19 5.66
C TYR A 53 14.30 -13.56 5.08
N ASP A 54 14.24 -12.27 4.75
CA ASP A 54 15.39 -11.56 4.19
C ASP A 54 16.57 -11.48 5.19
N LEU A 55 16.27 -11.20 6.45
CA LEU A 55 17.27 -11.13 7.51
C LEU A 55 17.99 -12.47 7.72
N ILE A 56 17.24 -13.57 7.72
CA ILE A 56 17.81 -14.92 7.86
C ILE A 56 18.63 -15.28 6.62
N ARG A 57 18.11 -15.01 5.42
CA ARG A 57 18.70 -15.47 4.16
C ARG A 57 19.88 -14.61 3.70
N HIS A 58 19.78 -13.31 3.90
CA HIS A 58 20.73 -12.34 3.36
C HIS A 58 21.47 -11.53 4.44
N ARG A 59 21.04 -11.65 5.71
CA ARG A 59 21.60 -10.95 6.88
C ARG A 59 21.64 -9.43 6.71
N ASN A 60 20.59 -8.88 6.10
CA ASN A 60 20.52 -7.46 5.76
C ASN A 60 19.52 -6.69 6.62
N PRO A 61 19.96 -6.02 7.69
CA PRO A 61 19.10 -5.25 8.57
C PRO A 61 18.46 -4.01 7.90
N ASN A 62 19.04 -3.51 6.80
CA ASN A 62 18.49 -2.34 6.12
C ASN A 62 17.18 -2.64 5.40
N VAL A 63 16.95 -3.89 4.98
CA VAL A 63 15.65 -4.32 4.43
C VAL A 63 14.59 -4.29 5.52
N VAL A 64 14.91 -4.76 6.72
CA VAL A 64 14.01 -4.68 7.88
C VAL A 64 13.64 -3.23 8.16
N LEU A 65 14.65 -2.36 8.24
CA LEU A 65 14.43 -0.94 8.48
C LEU A 65 13.63 -0.27 7.36
N PHE A 66 13.92 -0.60 6.09
CA PHE A 66 13.17 -0.09 4.94
C PHE A 66 11.70 -0.45 5.01
N LEU A 67 11.37 -1.74 5.20
CA LEU A 67 9.99 -2.21 5.26
C LEU A 67 9.24 -1.60 6.46
N PHE A 68 9.91 -1.50 7.60
CA PHE A 68 9.35 -0.83 8.78
C PHE A 68 9.05 0.65 8.52
N VAL A 69 10.01 1.40 7.93
CA VAL A 69 9.84 2.82 7.61
C VAL A 69 8.71 3.02 6.60
N VAL A 70 8.58 2.13 5.62
CA VAL A 70 7.47 2.22 4.65
C VAL A 70 6.13 2.04 5.34
N LEU A 71 5.94 0.97 6.12
CA LEU A 71 4.65 0.71 6.75
C LEU A 71 4.33 1.72 7.86
N ALA A 72 5.24 1.96 8.80
CA ALA A 72 5.01 2.89 9.89
C ALA A 72 4.84 4.33 9.37
N GLY A 73 5.66 4.74 8.42
CA GLY A 73 5.63 6.09 7.88
C GLY A 73 4.37 6.37 7.06
N VAL A 74 3.88 5.42 6.24
CA VAL A 74 2.60 5.62 5.54
C VAL A 74 1.43 5.72 6.50
N VAL A 75 1.41 4.91 7.57
CA VAL A 75 0.37 4.97 8.60
C VAL A 75 0.39 6.32 9.32
N LEU A 76 1.57 6.78 9.74
CA LEU A 76 1.73 8.09 10.41
C LEU A 76 1.32 9.25 9.50
N THR A 77 1.80 9.26 8.25
CA THR A 77 1.46 10.29 7.26
C THR A 77 -0.05 10.32 7.01
N ASN A 78 -0.66 9.15 6.81
CA ASN A 78 -2.09 9.06 6.56
C ASN A 78 -2.92 9.55 7.76
N ASN A 79 -2.54 9.19 8.98
CA ASN A 79 -3.23 9.64 10.19
C ASN A 79 -3.07 11.16 10.40
N GLY A 80 -1.90 11.72 10.11
CA GLY A 80 -1.68 13.16 10.12
C GLY A 80 -2.60 13.89 9.13
N LEU A 81 -2.72 13.38 7.91
CA LEU A 81 -3.63 13.94 6.90
C LEU A 81 -5.11 13.80 7.30
N LYS A 82 -5.51 12.70 7.93
CA LYS A 82 -6.86 12.52 8.47
C LYS A 82 -7.21 13.59 9.50
N TRP A 83 -6.29 13.86 10.40
CA TRP A 83 -6.45 14.88 11.43
C TRP A 83 -6.56 16.30 10.85
N LEU A 84 -5.81 16.58 9.76
CA LEU A 84 -5.82 17.89 9.11
C LEU A 84 -7.08 18.16 8.28
N VAL A 85 -7.62 17.14 7.61
CA VAL A 85 -8.71 17.33 6.63
C VAL A 85 -10.07 17.05 7.24
N ASP A 86 -10.18 16.09 8.15
CA ASP A 86 -11.38 15.67 8.89
C ASP A 86 -12.66 15.58 8.02
N ARG A 87 -12.56 14.87 6.89
CA ARG A 87 -13.65 14.71 5.92
C ARG A 87 -14.68 13.68 6.39
N GLU A 88 -15.96 13.99 6.27
CA GLU A 88 -17.05 13.05 6.51
C GLU A 88 -17.09 11.91 5.48
N ARG A 89 -17.56 10.74 5.92
CA ARG A 89 -17.72 9.56 5.07
C ARG A 89 -18.96 9.67 4.19
N PRO A 90 -19.05 8.86 3.10
CA PRO A 90 -20.27 8.79 2.29
C PRO A 90 -21.50 8.49 3.16
N PRO A 91 -22.62 9.27 3.01
CA PRO A 91 -23.85 9.07 3.76
C PRO A 91 -24.69 7.93 3.15
N VAL A 92 -24.05 6.80 2.88
CA VAL A 92 -24.69 5.57 2.37
C VAL A 92 -24.57 4.45 3.40
N ARG A 93 -25.25 3.32 3.17
CA ARG A 93 -25.08 2.15 4.02
C ARG A 93 -23.64 1.64 3.93
N HIS A 94 -22.91 1.72 5.03
CA HIS A 94 -21.57 1.11 5.14
C HIS A 94 -21.70 -0.40 5.26
N LEU A 95 -21.02 -1.14 4.40
CA LEU A 95 -21.10 -2.61 4.35
C LEU A 95 -20.13 -3.29 5.31
N VAL A 96 -19.16 -2.52 5.86
CA VAL A 96 -18.18 -2.95 6.88
C VAL A 96 -18.03 -1.88 7.95
N ALA A 97 -17.55 -2.27 9.13
CA ALA A 97 -17.27 -1.35 10.22
C ALA A 97 -16.17 -0.34 9.85
N THR A 98 -16.37 0.89 10.27
CA THR A 98 -15.41 1.98 10.05
C THR A 98 -15.56 3.07 11.10
N SER A 99 -14.53 3.88 11.29
CA SER A 99 -14.53 5.00 12.25
C SER A 99 -13.62 6.14 11.79
N GLY A 100 -13.84 7.33 12.34
CA GLY A 100 -13.03 8.51 12.10
C GLY A 100 -13.15 9.07 10.67
N SER A 101 -12.26 10.01 10.34
CA SER A 101 -12.24 10.75 9.07
C SER A 101 -12.13 9.85 7.84
N SER A 102 -12.82 10.26 6.77
CA SER A 102 -12.81 9.56 5.49
C SER A 102 -11.51 9.75 4.71
N PHE A 103 -10.98 10.97 4.67
CA PHE A 103 -9.85 11.35 3.83
C PHE A 103 -8.51 11.37 4.59
N PRO A 104 -7.44 10.86 3.98
CA PRO A 104 -7.43 9.93 2.84
C PRO A 104 -7.67 8.48 3.29
N SER A 105 -7.91 7.56 2.33
CA SER A 105 -8.13 6.14 2.64
C SER A 105 -6.85 5.47 3.15
N GLY A 106 -6.85 5.04 4.42
CA GLY A 106 -5.70 4.39 5.05
C GLY A 106 -5.38 3.02 4.47
N HIS A 107 -6.40 2.19 4.16
CA HIS A 107 -6.20 0.91 3.51
C HIS A 107 -5.55 1.06 2.12
N SER A 108 -6.02 2.04 1.33
CA SER A 108 -5.46 2.31 0.00
C SER A 108 -4.02 2.78 0.08
N ALA A 109 -3.71 3.70 1.02
CA ALA A 109 -2.35 4.19 1.23
C ALA A 109 -1.39 3.07 1.69
N ALA A 110 -1.80 2.31 2.69
CA ALA A 110 -0.97 1.23 3.23
C ALA A 110 -0.77 0.10 2.22
N ALA A 111 -1.82 -0.32 1.49
CA ALA A 111 -1.70 -1.32 0.43
C ALA A 111 -0.77 -0.86 -0.68
N ALA A 112 -0.91 0.38 -1.17
CA ALA A 112 -0.06 0.92 -2.22
C ALA A 112 1.41 0.99 -1.79
N ALA A 113 1.71 1.55 -0.61
CA ALA A 113 3.09 1.67 -0.16
C ALA A 113 3.74 0.30 0.09
N THR A 114 3.04 -0.56 0.83
CA THR A 114 3.64 -1.80 1.36
C THR A 114 3.76 -2.90 0.30
N SER A 115 2.75 -3.06 -0.59
CA SER A 115 2.84 -4.08 -1.63
C SER A 115 3.97 -3.81 -2.63
N PHE A 116 4.22 -2.54 -2.99
CA PHE A 116 5.37 -2.18 -3.82
C PHE A 116 6.70 -2.33 -3.09
N ALA A 117 6.76 -2.02 -1.79
CA ALA A 117 7.97 -2.25 -1.01
C ALA A 117 8.31 -3.74 -0.89
N ILE A 118 7.32 -4.58 -0.64
CA ILE A 118 7.48 -6.04 -0.62
C ILE A 118 7.92 -6.54 -2.00
N ALA A 119 7.26 -6.11 -3.08
CA ALA A 119 7.62 -6.50 -4.44
C ALA A 119 9.07 -6.10 -4.79
N LEU A 120 9.51 -4.91 -4.38
CA LEU A 120 10.90 -4.44 -4.58
C LEU A 120 11.90 -5.35 -3.87
N VAL A 121 11.62 -5.74 -2.63
CA VAL A 121 12.52 -6.59 -1.83
C VAL A 121 12.54 -8.02 -2.39
N VAL A 122 11.37 -8.62 -2.63
CA VAL A 122 11.26 -10.01 -3.05
C VAL A 122 11.82 -10.23 -4.46
N ALA A 123 11.55 -9.30 -5.37
CA ALA A 123 11.95 -9.42 -6.78
C ALA A 123 13.31 -8.80 -7.11
N ARG A 124 14.09 -8.36 -6.11
CA ARG A 124 15.37 -7.65 -6.35
C ARG A 124 16.35 -8.43 -7.23
N ASP A 125 16.41 -9.75 -7.04
CA ASP A 125 17.34 -10.64 -7.78
C ASP A 125 16.66 -11.30 -9.00
N TRP A 126 15.40 -10.95 -9.29
CA TRP A 126 14.67 -11.52 -10.40
C TRP A 126 15.04 -10.85 -11.73
N SER A 127 14.74 -11.56 -12.84
CA SER A 127 14.87 -10.99 -14.18
C SER A 127 14.01 -9.73 -14.33
N ARG A 128 14.29 -8.93 -15.37
CA ARG A 128 13.47 -7.74 -15.69
C ARG A 128 11.98 -8.09 -15.84
N ARG A 129 11.67 -9.23 -16.47
CA ARG A 129 10.29 -9.70 -16.61
C ARG A 129 9.68 -10.06 -15.24
N GLY A 130 10.42 -10.77 -14.40
CA GLY A 130 9.97 -11.12 -13.06
C GLY A 130 9.67 -9.89 -12.20
N ARG A 131 10.54 -8.88 -12.24
CA ARG A 131 10.30 -7.59 -11.55
C ARG A 131 9.05 -6.88 -12.06
N ALA A 132 8.83 -6.89 -13.37
CA ALA A 132 7.61 -6.31 -13.95
C ALA A 132 6.35 -7.05 -13.49
N VAL A 133 6.38 -8.39 -13.42
CA VAL A 133 5.27 -9.18 -12.89
C VAL A 133 5.03 -8.86 -11.41
N ALA A 134 6.07 -8.80 -10.58
CA ALA A 134 5.93 -8.46 -9.16
C ALA A 134 5.33 -7.06 -8.96
N ALA A 135 5.77 -6.07 -9.76
CA ALA A 135 5.20 -4.73 -9.75
C ALA A 135 3.73 -4.72 -10.22
N GLY A 136 3.38 -5.51 -11.23
CA GLY A 136 2.01 -5.68 -11.70
C GLY A 136 1.10 -6.28 -10.63
N VAL A 137 1.57 -7.30 -9.89
CA VAL A 137 0.84 -7.89 -8.77
C VAL A 137 0.64 -6.86 -7.64
N ALA A 138 1.69 -6.10 -7.29
CA ALA A 138 1.58 -5.03 -6.30
C ALA A 138 0.56 -3.96 -6.70
N ALA A 139 0.56 -3.55 -7.98
CA ALA A 139 -0.41 -2.62 -8.51
C ALA A 139 -1.85 -3.18 -8.45
N LEU A 140 -2.03 -4.44 -8.81
CA LEU A 140 -3.34 -5.11 -8.75
C LEU A 140 -3.87 -5.15 -7.31
N ILE A 141 -3.04 -5.49 -6.32
CA ILE A 141 -3.41 -5.48 -4.91
C ILE A 141 -3.84 -4.07 -4.49
N ALA A 142 -3.03 -3.04 -4.79
CA ALA A 142 -3.34 -1.67 -4.43
C ALA A 142 -4.67 -1.19 -5.03
N VAL A 143 -4.90 -1.47 -6.32
CA VAL A 143 -6.15 -1.10 -7.03
C VAL A 143 -7.35 -1.88 -6.47
N ALA A 144 -7.21 -3.18 -6.23
CA ALA A 144 -8.29 -4.02 -5.68
C ALA A 144 -8.69 -3.55 -4.28
N VAL A 145 -7.72 -3.26 -3.41
CA VAL A 145 -8.00 -2.70 -2.08
C VAL A 145 -8.65 -1.32 -2.19
N ALA A 146 -8.15 -0.43 -3.05
CA ALA A 146 -8.73 0.90 -3.25
C ALA A 146 -10.19 0.80 -3.73
N ALA A 147 -10.46 -0.04 -4.74
CA ALA A 147 -11.80 -0.27 -5.24
C ALA A 147 -12.73 -0.87 -4.17
N SER A 148 -12.26 -1.84 -3.38
CA SER A 148 -13.07 -2.43 -2.31
C SER A 148 -13.54 -1.37 -1.29
N ARG A 149 -12.70 -0.39 -0.92
CA ARG A 149 -13.07 0.66 0.04
C ARG A 149 -14.16 1.58 -0.47
N ALA A 150 -14.11 1.94 -1.76
CA ALA A 150 -15.14 2.75 -2.39
C ALA A 150 -16.46 1.97 -2.54
N LEU A 151 -16.39 0.71 -3.02
CA LEU A 151 -17.56 -0.14 -3.24
C LEU A 151 -18.23 -0.61 -1.94
N LEU A 152 -17.48 -0.73 -0.84
CA LEU A 152 -18.03 -0.99 0.49
C LEU A 152 -18.73 0.23 1.12
N GLY A 153 -18.71 1.39 0.43
CA GLY A 153 -19.40 2.60 0.86
C GLY A 153 -18.70 3.35 2.02
N VAL A 154 -17.49 2.98 2.38
CA VAL A 154 -16.79 3.54 3.55
C VAL A 154 -15.83 4.69 3.21
N HIS A 155 -15.52 4.88 1.92
CA HIS A 155 -14.70 5.97 1.40
C HIS A 155 -15.26 6.50 0.08
N TRP A 156 -15.04 7.78 -0.15
CA TRP A 156 -15.24 8.40 -1.46
C TRP A 156 -14.21 7.90 -2.47
N LEU A 157 -14.53 7.96 -3.77
CA LEU A 157 -13.57 7.63 -4.83
C LEU A 157 -12.31 8.51 -4.72
N THR A 158 -12.48 9.78 -4.44
CA THR A 158 -11.36 10.72 -4.25
C THR A 158 -10.49 10.38 -3.04
N ASP A 159 -11.07 9.81 -1.95
CA ASP A 159 -10.29 9.38 -0.78
C ASP A 159 -9.35 8.21 -1.12
N VAL A 160 -9.84 7.25 -1.93
CA VAL A 160 -9.02 6.09 -2.31
C VAL A 160 -7.95 6.44 -3.32
N VAL A 161 -8.23 7.36 -4.24
CA VAL A 161 -7.24 7.90 -5.18
C VAL A 161 -6.15 8.66 -4.43
N ALA A 162 -6.54 9.58 -3.54
CA ALA A 162 -5.60 10.33 -2.71
C ALA A 162 -4.78 9.40 -1.80
N GLY A 163 -5.42 8.42 -1.14
CA GLY A 163 -4.74 7.43 -0.32
C GLY A 163 -3.69 6.64 -1.12
N THR A 164 -4.05 6.18 -2.32
CA THR A 164 -3.13 5.46 -3.21
C THR A 164 -1.94 6.35 -3.61
N ALA A 165 -2.20 7.62 -3.95
CA ALA A 165 -1.15 8.59 -4.28
C ALA A 165 -0.22 8.86 -3.10
N VAL A 166 -0.75 9.03 -1.88
CA VAL A 166 0.03 9.18 -0.65
C VAL A 166 0.90 7.94 -0.41
N GLY A 167 0.33 6.74 -0.55
CA GLY A 167 1.07 5.49 -0.40
C GLY A 167 2.21 5.36 -1.41
N TRP A 168 1.95 5.65 -2.67
CA TRP A 168 2.95 5.64 -3.73
C TRP A 168 4.05 6.68 -3.49
N GLY A 169 3.67 7.90 -3.14
CA GLY A 169 4.62 8.96 -2.84
C GLY A 169 5.55 8.59 -1.68
N TRP A 170 4.99 8.01 -0.62
CA TRP A 170 5.77 7.56 0.52
C TRP A 170 6.71 6.39 0.19
N PHE A 171 6.22 5.40 -0.59
CA PHE A 171 7.06 4.31 -1.08
C PHE A 171 8.22 4.82 -1.92
N LEU A 172 7.96 5.70 -2.89
CA LEU A 172 9.00 6.25 -3.77
C LEU A 172 10.03 7.07 -2.97
N LEU A 173 9.59 7.90 -2.04
CA LEU A 173 10.49 8.64 -1.16
C LEU A 173 11.38 7.70 -0.35
N SER A 174 10.79 6.68 0.26
CA SER A 174 11.51 5.66 1.01
C SER A 174 12.50 4.89 0.12
N ALA A 175 12.07 4.50 -1.08
CA ALA A 175 12.93 3.80 -2.04
C ALA A 175 14.10 4.67 -2.51
N LEU A 176 13.92 5.97 -2.68
CA LEU A 176 15.02 6.90 -3.02
C LEU A 176 16.00 7.04 -1.86
N VAL A 177 15.53 7.21 -0.62
CA VAL A 177 16.39 7.35 0.57
C VAL A 177 17.21 6.08 0.82
N PHE A 178 16.58 4.91 0.63
CA PHE A 178 17.23 3.61 0.85
C PHE A 178 17.89 3.06 -0.42
N GLY A 179 17.53 3.53 -1.64
CA GLY A 179 17.88 2.92 -2.92
C GLY A 179 19.37 2.86 -3.18
N GLY A 180 20.13 3.91 -2.83
CA GLY A 180 21.60 3.88 -2.90
C GLY A 180 22.24 2.88 -1.92
N ARG A 181 21.54 2.53 -0.85
CA ARG A 181 21.95 1.52 0.14
C ARG A 181 21.47 0.12 -0.26
N LEU A 182 20.28 0.01 -0.85
CA LEU A 182 19.73 -1.25 -1.36
C LEU A 182 20.52 -1.78 -2.55
N GLN A 183 21.02 -0.93 -3.43
CA GLN A 183 21.92 -1.33 -4.54
C GLN A 183 23.31 -1.76 -4.06
N ARG A 184 23.81 -1.13 -2.99
CA ARG A 184 25.07 -1.57 -2.34
C ARG A 184 24.91 -2.85 -1.52
N LEU A 185 23.68 -3.25 -1.23
CA LEU A 185 23.34 -4.43 -0.44
C LEU A 185 23.22 -5.71 -1.30
N GLY A 186 23.20 -5.59 -2.63
CA GLY A 186 23.33 -6.69 -3.58
C GLY A 186 24.78 -7.03 -3.94
N ASP A 187 25.77 -6.24 -3.49
CA ASP A 187 27.19 -6.59 -3.64
C ASP A 187 27.59 -7.50 -2.46
N PRO A 188 27.69 -8.83 -2.68
CA PRO A 188 28.05 -9.72 -1.60
C PRO A 188 29.49 -9.46 -1.16
N ALA A 189 29.78 -9.82 0.09
CA ALA A 189 31.13 -9.86 0.67
C ALA A 189 32.18 -10.61 -0.21
N ALA A 190 31.74 -11.23 -1.30
CA ALA A 190 32.56 -11.84 -2.33
C ALA A 190 33.55 -10.86 -2.98
N ARG A 191 33.21 -9.56 -3.15
CA ARG A 191 34.16 -8.56 -3.70
C ARG A 191 35.21 -8.13 -2.67
N ALA A 192 34.87 -8.11 -1.39
CA ALA A 192 35.85 -7.84 -0.33
C ALA A 192 36.87 -8.98 -0.17
N GLY A 193 36.46 -10.22 -0.43
CA GLY A 193 37.34 -11.40 -0.44
C GLY A 193 38.26 -11.48 -1.68
N ALA A 194 37.80 -11.03 -2.84
CA ALA A 194 38.58 -10.99 -4.07
C ALA A 194 39.68 -9.91 -4.03
N ALA A 195 39.42 -8.75 -3.45
CA ALA A 195 40.40 -7.68 -3.28
C ALA A 195 41.53 -8.06 -2.30
N ARG A 196 41.30 -8.97 -1.36
CA ARG A 196 42.30 -9.45 -0.42
C ARG A 196 43.18 -10.60 -0.96
N ARG A 197 42.80 -11.23 -2.09
CA ARG A 197 43.60 -12.31 -2.73
C ARG A 197 44.40 -11.86 -3.96
N GLY A 198 44.37 -10.59 -4.28
CA GLY A 198 45.02 -10.01 -5.47
C GLY A 198 46.26 -9.17 -5.19
N THR A 199 46.90 -9.32 -4.04
CA THR A 199 48.24 -8.73 -3.81
C THR A 199 49.28 -9.85 -3.80
N PRO A 200 50.23 -9.89 -4.78
CA PRO A 200 51.34 -10.83 -4.80
C PRO A 200 52.32 -10.58 -3.66
#